data_09dc26478892bd34ee2518d6c2202596
#
_entry.id   09dc26478892bd34ee2518d6c2202596
#
_cell.length_a   1.000
_cell.length_b   1.000
_cell.length_c   1.000
_cell.angle_alpha   90.00
_cell.angle_beta   90.00
_cell.angle_gamma   90.00
#
_symmetry.space_group_name_H-M   'P 1'
#
loop_
_entity.id
_entity.type
_entity.pdbx_description
1 polymer ?
#
loop_
_entity_poly.entity_id
_entity_poly.type
_entity_poly.pdbx_seq_one_letter_code
_entity_poly.pdbx_strand_id
1 'polypeptide(L)'
;MISLEKLSKDGLLTGIDKDPDACEYAMKFQNDNFKIINDSFNNIEKYFKEESINGILYDLGTCSTHLDQPERGFSFNKDGPLDMRFNNKIGTPLSAWLENASEEQIRDILYKFGDEKHAKLISNAIVKSKIKNKITTTTQLSNIIKDVYPEKNKKIHPATKSFQAFRIFINNELEEFTESLKAAEKLLKIGGYIVTIAFHSLEDNIIKNFFKPSLVSFPKDIPINNKEEKKFKCIAKKVRASKDETNINPRSRSAIMRVFQKI
;
A
#
# COMPACT_ATOMS: atom_id res chain seq x y z
N MET A 1 2.31 -2.49 -19.22
CA MET A 1 2.21 -2.54 -20.71
C MET A 1 0.89 -3.12 -21.20
N ILE A 2 0.40 -4.23 -20.68
CA ILE A 2 -0.89 -4.84 -21.10
C ILE A 2 -2.09 -3.85 -21.07
N SER A 3 -2.08 -2.86 -20.19
CA SER A 3 -3.15 -1.86 -20.10
C SER A 3 -3.20 -0.93 -21.30
N LEU A 4 -2.04 -0.56 -21.88
CA LEU A 4 -1.97 0.33 -23.06
C LEU A 4 -2.50 -0.34 -24.32
N GLU A 5 -2.22 -1.63 -24.50
CA GLU A 5 -2.69 -2.41 -25.66
C GLU A 5 -4.20 -2.61 -25.69
N LYS A 6 -4.87 -2.47 -24.52
CA LYS A 6 -6.32 -2.63 -24.37
C LYS A 6 -7.10 -1.32 -24.35
N LEU A 7 -6.40 -0.18 -24.40
CA LEU A 7 -7.10 1.11 -24.54
C LEU A 7 -7.75 1.25 -25.90
N SER A 8 -8.92 1.90 -25.94
CA SER A 8 -9.48 2.38 -27.20
C SER A 8 -8.53 3.36 -27.89
N LYS A 9 -8.68 3.59 -29.20
CA LYS A 9 -7.82 4.51 -29.95
C LYS A 9 -7.73 5.91 -29.31
N ASP A 10 -8.82 6.36 -28.68
CA ASP A 10 -8.92 7.68 -28.02
C ASP A 10 -8.74 7.58 -26.49
N GLY A 11 -8.35 6.42 -25.99
CA GLY A 11 -8.15 6.20 -24.55
C GLY A 11 -6.88 6.87 -24.06
N LEU A 12 -6.96 7.57 -22.93
CA LEU A 12 -5.81 8.18 -22.25
C LEU A 12 -5.53 7.43 -20.94
N LEU A 13 -4.29 7.07 -20.71
CA LEU A 13 -3.80 6.49 -19.45
C LEU A 13 -2.85 7.47 -18.77
N THR A 14 -3.11 7.74 -17.49
CA THR A 14 -2.17 8.49 -16.66
C THR A 14 -1.74 7.59 -15.50
N GLY A 15 -0.45 7.28 -15.42
CA GLY A 15 0.16 6.67 -14.24
C GLY A 15 0.56 7.74 -13.24
N ILE A 16 0.38 7.45 -11.95
CA ILE A 16 0.89 8.28 -10.86
C ILE A 16 1.68 7.35 -9.95
N ASP A 17 2.95 7.66 -9.73
CA ASP A 17 3.80 6.90 -8.83
C ASP A 17 4.69 7.83 -8.01
N LYS A 18 4.86 7.51 -6.74
CA LYS A 18 5.68 8.24 -5.78
C LYS A 18 7.17 7.95 -5.96
N ASP A 19 7.50 6.78 -6.52
CA ASP A 19 8.87 6.36 -6.77
C ASP A 19 9.43 7.02 -8.03
N PRO A 20 10.46 7.89 -7.90
CA PRO A 20 11.07 8.55 -9.04
C PRO A 20 11.72 7.56 -10.02
N ASP A 21 12.28 6.43 -9.53
CA ASP A 21 12.94 5.44 -10.39
C ASP A 21 11.90 4.68 -11.24
N ALA A 22 10.73 4.38 -10.66
CA ALA A 22 9.61 3.79 -11.39
C ALA A 22 9.07 4.75 -12.45
N CYS A 23 8.96 6.04 -12.11
CA CYS A 23 8.54 7.08 -13.07
C CYS A 23 9.54 7.25 -14.20
N GLU A 24 10.83 7.30 -13.93
CA GLU A 24 11.88 7.40 -14.96
C GLU A 24 11.83 6.20 -15.92
N TYR A 25 11.62 5.00 -15.37
CA TYR A 25 11.44 3.81 -16.21
C TYR A 25 10.18 3.92 -17.08
N ALA A 26 9.05 4.38 -16.51
CA ALA A 26 7.78 4.52 -17.21
C ALA A 26 7.80 5.61 -18.30
N MET A 27 8.61 6.68 -18.14
CA MET A 27 8.78 7.73 -19.15
C MET A 27 9.25 7.20 -20.51
N LYS A 28 9.96 6.07 -20.54
CA LYS A 28 10.39 5.41 -21.78
C LYS A 28 9.23 4.92 -22.66
N PHE A 29 8.05 4.77 -22.08
CA PHE A 29 6.82 4.34 -22.76
C PHE A 29 5.82 5.49 -22.98
N GLN A 30 6.19 6.71 -22.59
CA GLN A 30 5.31 7.88 -22.72
C GLN A 30 5.03 8.19 -24.20
N ASN A 31 3.78 8.48 -24.53
CA ASN A 31 3.30 8.80 -25.85
C ASN A 31 2.02 9.66 -25.72
N ASP A 32 1.33 9.92 -26.83
CA ASP A 32 0.10 10.72 -26.82
C ASP A 32 -1.03 10.14 -25.96
N ASN A 33 -1.02 8.81 -25.78
CA ASN A 33 -2.04 8.08 -25.03
C ASN A 33 -1.62 7.70 -23.61
N PHE A 34 -0.34 7.88 -23.25
CA PHE A 34 0.18 7.55 -21.93
C PHE A 34 1.05 8.66 -21.34
N LYS A 35 0.75 9.02 -20.10
CA LYS A 35 1.54 9.96 -19.29
C LYS A 35 1.87 9.34 -17.94
N ILE A 36 3.03 9.68 -17.38
CA ILE A 36 3.42 9.35 -16.02
C ILE A 36 3.68 10.63 -15.22
N ILE A 37 3.21 10.66 -13.98
CA ILE A 37 3.36 11.77 -13.04
C ILE A 37 4.10 11.22 -11.81
N ASN A 38 5.21 11.87 -11.44
CA ASN A 38 5.91 11.54 -10.21
C ASN A 38 5.32 12.36 -9.06
N ASP A 39 4.30 11.80 -8.42
CA ASP A 39 3.66 12.37 -7.22
C ASP A 39 3.00 11.23 -6.43
N SER A 40 2.56 11.53 -5.21
CA SER A 40 1.71 10.60 -4.47
C SER A 40 0.29 10.60 -5.05
N PHE A 41 -0.32 9.44 -5.12
CA PHE A 41 -1.69 9.27 -5.64
C PHE A 41 -2.76 9.95 -4.77
N ASN A 42 -2.46 10.33 -3.53
CA ASN A 42 -3.39 11.15 -2.73
C ASN A 42 -3.54 12.58 -3.30
N ASN A 43 -2.64 12.99 -4.16
CA ASN A 43 -2.67 14.26 -4.87
C ASN A 43 -3.45 14.22 -6.21
N ILE A 44 -4.16 13.14 -6.50
CA ILE A 44 -4.83 12.92 -7.79
C ILE A 44 -5.78 14.06 -8.18
N GLU A 45 -6.42 14.72 -7.21
CA GLU A 45 -7.32 15.88 -7.45
C GLU A 45 -6.61 17.06 -8.11
N LYS A 46 -5.28 17.18 -8.02
CA LYS A 46 -4.52 18.27 -8.67
C LYS A 46 -4.47 18.13 -10.19
N TYR A 47 -4.66 16.91 -10.70
CA TYR A 47 -4.42 16.57 -12.10
C TYR A 47 -5.69 16.36 -12.91
N PHE A 48 -6.83 16.17 -12.26
CA PHE A 48 -8.08 15.83 -12.91
C PHE A 48 -9.24 16.66 -12.37
N LYS A 49 -10.20 16.95 -13.24
CA LYS A 49 -11.46 17.60 -12.87
C LYS A 49 -12.44 16.59 -12.29
N GLU A 50 -13.38 17.06 -11.49
CA GLU A 50 -14.49 16.23 -11.02
C GLU A 50 -15.23 15.61 -12.22
N GLU A 51 -15.68 14.37 -12.03
CA GLU A 51 -16.44 13.59 -13.01
C GLU A 51 -15.78 13.50 -14.40
N SER A 52 -14.43 13.51 -14.46
CA SER A 52 -13.68 13.43 -15.73
C SER A 52 -13.09 12.05 -16.02
N ILE A 53 -12.96 11.17 -15.03
CA ILE A 53 -12.26 9.89 -15.13
C ILE A 53 -13.25 8.74 -15.37
N ASN A 54 -12.95 7.85 -16.31
CA ASN A 54 -13.76 6.67 -16.60
C ASN A 54 -13.39 5.46 -15.76
N GLY A 55 -12.13 5.36 -15.31
CA GLY A 55 -11.66 4.25 -14.48
C GLY A 55 -10.40 4.60 -13.73
N ILE A 56 -10.27 4.06 -12.51
CA ILE A 56 -9.09 4.19 -11.66
C ILE A 56 -8.67 2.79 -11.23
N LEU A 57 -7.38 2.47 -11.40
CA LEU A 57 -6.77 1.25 -10.92
C LEU A 57 -5.77 1.58 -9.82
N TYR A 58 -5.98 0.99 -8.65
CA TYR A 58 -5.02 0.98 -7.55
C TYR A 58 -4.33 -0.38 -7.51
N ASP A 59 -3.04 -0.43 -7.81
CA ASP A 59 -2.17 -1.58 -7.57
C ASP A 59 -1.26 -1.24 -6.39
N LEU A 60 -1.69 -1.67 -5.19
CA LEU A 60 -1.10 -1.22 -3.93
C LEU A 60 0.18 -1.99 -3.58
N GLY A 61 0.99 -1.40 -2.72
CA GLY A 61 2.17 -2.04 -2.14
C GLY A 61 3.47 -1.80 -2.92
N THR A 62 4.36 -2.78 -2.90
CA THR A 62 5.71 -2.67 -3.48
C THR A 62 5.82 -3.33 -4.84
N CYS A 63 6.54 -2.72 -5.75
CA CYS A 63 6.94 -3.36 -7.00
C CYS A 63 8.10 -4.36 -6.78
N SER A 64 8.37 -5.19 -7.79
CA SER A 64 9.45 -6.18 -7.71
C SER A 64 10.82 -5.54 -7.54
N THR A 65 11.07 -4.40 -8.18
CA THR A 65 12.34 -3.67 -8.06
C THR A 65 12.66 -3.23 -6.64
N HIS A 66 11.65 -2.80 -5.87
CA HIS A 66 11.84 -2.45 -4.45
C HIS A 66 12.39 -3.62 -3.63
N LEU A 67 11.94 -4.84 -3.90
CA LEU A 67 12.34 -6.04 -3.17
C LEU A 67 13.64 -6.66 -3.68
N ASP A 68 13.96 -6.45 -4.96
CA ASP A 68 15.10 -7.07 -5.63
C ASP A 68 16.36 -6.19 -5.53
N GLN A 69 16.21 -4.88 -5.29
CA GLN A 69 17.27 -3.89 -5.09
C GLN A 69 17.59 -3.70 -3.60
N PRO A 70 18.74 -4.24 -3.11
CA PRO A 70 19.10 -4.14 -1.68
C PRO A 70 19.22 -2.70 -1.20
N GLU A 71 19.70 -1.79 -2.05
CA GLU A 71 19.92 -0.37 -1.77
C GLU A 71 18.64 0.39 -1.42
N ARG A 72 17.47 -0.15 -1.74
CA ARG A 72 16.16 0.43 -1.39
C ARG A 72 15.71 0.09 0.04
N GLY A 73 16.29 -0.94 0.66
CA GLY A 73 16.03 -1.29 2.05
C GLY A 73 14.70 -1.97 2.37
N PHE A 74 13.94 -2.42 1.37
CA PHE A 74 12.63 -3.07 1.58
C PHE A 74 12.71 -4.55 1.92
N SER A 75 13.82 -5.20 1.60
CA SER A 75 14.01 -6.65 1.79
C SER A 75 15.14 -6.92 2.77
N PHE A 76 15.02 -7.99 3.53
CA PHE A 76 16.06 -8.52 4.40
C PHE A 76 16.76 -9.76 3.82
N ASN A 77 16.43 -10.16 2.59
CA ASN A 77 17.06 -11.29 1.92
C ASN A 77 18.49 -10.99 1.47
N LYS A 78 18.77 -9.73 1.20
CA LYS A 78 20.10 -9.20 0.91
C LYS A 78 20.31 -7.98 1.80
N ASP A 79 21.55 -7.79 2.28
CA ASP A 79 21.87 -6.64 3.10
C ASP A 79 21.88 -5.34 2.28
N GLY A 80 21.34 -4.29 2.87
CA GLY A 80 21.28 -2.96 2.27
C GLY A 80 20.96 -1.90 3.32
N PRO A 81 21.06 -0.61 2.97
CA PRO A 81 20.71 0.47 3.87
C PRO A 81 19.25 0.36 4.32
N LEU A 82 18.98 0.65 5.58
CA LEU A 82 17.64 0.58 6.16
C LEU A 82 16.88 1.87 5.84
N ASP A 83 16.44 2.00 4.56
CA ASP A 83 15.73 3.19 4.07
C ASP A 83 14.21 3.00 4.05
N MET A 84 13.67 2.11 3.21
CA MET A 84 12.26 1.77 3.00
C MET A 84 11.38 2.87 2.39
N ARG A 85 11.89 4.02 1.98
CA ARG A 85 11.10 5.08 1.32
C ARG A 85 10.85 4.73 -0.14
N PHE A 86 9.62 4.93 -0.62
CA PHE A 86 9.33 4.87 -2.06
C PHE A 86 10.04 6.01 -2.80
N ASN A 87 9.98 7.23 -2.28
CA ASN A 87 10.81 8.32 -2.76
C ASN A 87 11.99 8.54 -1.80
N ASN A 88 13.16 8.05 -2.18
CA ASN A 88 14.37 8.16 -1.35
C ASN A 88 14.99 9.55 -1.32
N LYS A 89 14.49 10.49 -2.15
CA LYS A 89 14.96 11.89 -2.19
C LYS A 89 14.29 12.78 -1.14
N ILE A 90 13.16 12.34 -0.57
CA ILE A 90 12.39 13.13 0.42
C ILE A 90 12.08 12.31 1.66
N GLY A 91 11.81 13.03 2.76
CA GLY A 91 11.43 12.40 4.03
C GLY A 91 12.61 11.76 4.77
N THR A 92 12.31 11.02 5.83
CA THR A 92 13.29 10.43 6.76
C THR A 92 13.38 8.92 6.52
N PRO A 93 14.58 8.36 6.25
CA PRO A 93 14.75 6.91 6.13
C PRO A 93 14.46 6.20 7.46
N LEU A 94 14.07 4.92 7.40
CA LEU A 94 13.75 4.15 8.62
C LEU A 94 14.89 4.13 9.63
N SER A 95 16.14 4.01 9.19
CA SER A 95 17.32 4.04 10.08
C SER A 95 17.38 5.31 10.92
N ALA A 96 17.21 6.48 10.31
CA ALA A 96 17.24 7.76 11.02
C ALA A 96 16.01 7.97 11.92
N TRP A 97 14.84 7.47 11.50
CA TRP A 97 13.66 7.49 12.36
C TRP A 97 13.85 6.60 13.59
N LEU A 98 14.38 5.39 13.45
CA LEU A 98 14.63 4.46 14.55
C LEU A 98 15.61 5.04 15.58
N GLU A 99 16.60 5.85 15.18
CA GLU A 99 17.52 6.48 16.12
C GLU A 99 16.79 7.28 17.22
N ASN A 100 15.71 7.97 16.86
CA ASN A 100 14.96 8.86 17.74
C ASN A 100 13.67 8.25 18.30
N ALA A 101 13.18 7.18 17.73
CA ALA A 101 11.89 6.58 18.09
C ALA A 101 11.92 5.98 19.51
N SER A 102 10.88 6.20 20.29
CA SER A 102 10.69 5.55 21.60
C SER A 102 10.27 4.07 21.43
N GLU A 103 10.41 3.29 22.51
CA GLU A 103 9.90 1.89 22.52
C GLU A 103 8.40 1.85 22.23
N GLU A 104 7.65 2.78 22.77
CA GLU A 104 6.21 2.88 22.58
C GLU A 104 5.84 3.15 21.11
N GLN A 105 6.50 4.12 20.48
CA GLN A 105 6.29 4.42 19.06
C GLN A 105 6.57 3.22 18.18
N ILE A 106 7.68 2.51 18.40
CA ILE A 106 8.04 1.30 17.65
C ILE A 106 6.99 0.21 17.86
N ARG A 107 6.61 -0.05 19.12
CA ARG A 107 5.59 -1.05 19.48
C ARG A 107 4.27 -0.77 18.79
N ASP A 108 3.80 0.46 18.81
CA ASP A 108 2.51 0.85 18.27
C ASP A 108 2.47 0.70 16.74
N ILE A 109 3.56 1.04 16.05
CA ILE A 109 3.71 0.81 14.61
C ILE A 109 3.65 -0.69 14.29
N LEU A 110 4.43 -1.51 15.00
CA LEU A 110 4.46 -2.96 14.79
C LEU A 110 3.10 -3.60 15.03
N TYR A 111 2.37 -3.14 16.04
CA TYR A 111 1.02 -3.61 16.33
C TYR A 111 0.00 -3.14 15.28
N LYS A 112 -0.04 -1.83 15.01
CA LYS A 112 -1.05 -1.20 14.14
C LYS A 112 -0.92 -1.63 12.68
N PHE A 113 0.31 -1.70 12.17
CA PHE A 113 0.57 -1.92 10.74
C PHE A 113 1.09 -3.32 10.41
N GLY A 114 1.59 -4.07 11.40
CA GLY A 114 2.09 -5.43 11.21
C GLY A 114 1.18 -6.52 11.77
N ASP A 115 0.18 -6.17 12.58
CA ASP A 115 -0.51 -7.16 13.42
C ASP A 115 0.51 -8.09 14.10
N GLU A 116 1.58 -7.48 14.64
CA GLU A 116 2.71 -8.21 15.21
C GLU A 116 2.45 -8.53 16.69
N LYS A 117 2.23 -9.79 16.98
CA LYS A 117 1.92 -10.27 18.36
C LYS A 117 3.08 -10.05 19.34
N HIS A 118 4.29 -10.04 18.84
CA HIS A 118 5.50 -9.86 19.64
C HIS A 118 6.03 -8.42 19.60
N ALA A 119 5.18 -7.44 19.25
CA ALA A 119 5.55 -6.04 19.11
C ALA A 119 6.31 -5.48 20.32
N LYS A 120 5.91 -5.82 21.56
CA LYS A 120 6.58 -5.41 22.78
C LYS A 120 8.01 -5.99 22.93
N LEU A 121 8.20 -7.25 22.59
CA LEU A 121 9.52 -7.90 22.64
C LEU A 121 10.45 -7.30 21.59
N ILE A 122 9.94 -7.11 20.38
CA ILE A 122 10.70 -6.57 19.25
C ILE A 122 11.07 -5.11 19.52
N SER A 123 10.14 -4.25 19.96
CA SER A 123 10.40 -2.84 20.24
C SER A 123 11.47 -2.67 21.34
N ASN A 124 11.38 -3.46 22.41
CA ASN A 124 12.39 -3.47 23.48
C ASN A 124 13.77 -3.89 22.96
N ALA A 125 13.85 -4.92 22.13
CA ALA A 125 15.10 -5.39 21.54
C ALA A 125 15.73 -4.34 20.60
N ILE A 126 14.92 -3.68 19.78
CA ILE A 126 15.37 -2.59 18.90
C ILE A 126 15.94 -1.43 19.74
N VAL A 127 15.23 -1.01 20.79
CA VAL A 127 15.71 0.08 21.65
C VAL A 127 17.00 -0.29 22.38
N LYS A 128 17.09 -1.50 22.94
CA LYS A 128 18.35 -1.98 23.57
C LYS A 128 19.52 -2.06 22.59
N SER A 129 19.24 -2.46 21.35
CA SER A 129 20.26 -2.57 20.31
C SER A 129 20.78 -1.20 19.86
N LYS A 130 19.88 -0.23 19.61
CA LYS A 130 20.26 1.09 19.12
C LYS A 130 21.06 1.92 20.14
N ILE A 131 20.92 1.63 21.45
CA ILE A 131 21.76 2.23 22.50
C ILE A 131 23.23 1.80 22.37
N LYS A 132 23.45 0.55 21.92
CA LYS A 132 24.81 0.01 21.77
C LYS A 132 25.42 0.38 20.43
N ASN A 133 24.68 0.21 19.36
CA ASN A 133 25.09 0.47 17.98
C ASN A 133 23.91 0.95 17.14
N LYS A 134 24.16 1.88 16.22
CA LYS A 134 23.15 2.32 15.26
C LYS A 134 22.66 1.15 14.41
N ILE A 135 21.36 1.12 14.14
CA ILE A 135 20.74 0.13 13.24
C ILE A 135 20.63 0.79 11.87
N THR A 136 21.55 0.47 10.97
CA THR A 136 21.68 1.14 9.67
C THR A 136 21.37 0.22 8.48
N THR A 137 21.32 -1.11 8.70
CA THR A 137 21.10 -2.06 7.62
C THR A 137 19.90 -2.98 7.87
N THR A 138 19.36 -3.51 6.79
CA THR A 138 18.22 -4.43 6.81
C THR A 138 18.55 -5.72 7.55
N THR A 139 19.76 -6.25 7.38
CA THR A 139 20.21 -7.46 8.08
C THR A 139 20.34 -7.25 9.58
N GLN A 140 20.86 -6.09 10.03
CA GLN A 140 20.92 -5.76 11.45
C GLN A 140 19.52 -5.79 12.08
N LEU A 141 18.55 -5.09 11.50
CA LEU A 141 17.18 -5.06 11.99
C LEU A 141 16.53 -6.46 11.97
N SER A 142 16.70 -7.18 10.88
CA SER A 142 16.17 -8.54 10.73
C SER A 142 16.71 -9.51 11.78
N ASN A 143 18.01 -9.46 12.08
CA ASN A 143 18.64 -10.29 13.10
C ASN A 143 18.15 -9.93 14.51
N ILE A 144 18.05 -8.65 14.86
CA ILE A 144 17.48 -8.21 16.14
C ILE A 144 16.08 -8.80 16.35
N ILE A 145 15.23 -8.75 15.31
CA ILE A 145 13.89 -9.30 15.39
C ILE A 145 13.92 -10.82 15.53
N LYS A 146 14.73 -11.50 14.72
CA LYS A 146 14.86 -12.97 14.72
C LYS A 146 15.33 -13.51 16.07
N ASP A 147 16.29 -12.83 16.72
CA ASP A 147 16.90 -13.28 17.96
C ASP A 147 15.93 -13.28 19.14
N VAL A 148 14.94 -12.39 19.14
CA VAL A 148 13.92 -12.29 20.20
C VAL A 148 12.63 -12.98 19.87
N TYR A 149 12.48 -13.51 18.65
CA TYR A 149 11.24 -14.16 18.23
C TYR A 149 11.13 -15.54 18.88
N PRO A 150 10.03 -15.83 19.63
CA PRO A 150 9.92 -17.08 20.43
C PRO A 150 9.88 -18.35 19.57
N GLU A 151 9.33 -18.24 18.36
CA GLU A 151 9.08 -19.38 17.48
C GLU A 151 10.11 -19.45 16.36
N LYS A 152 11.06 -20.39 16.45
CA LYS A 152 12.19 -20.49 15.51
C LYS A 152 11.88 -21.23 14.19
N ASN A 153 10.75 -21.96 14.10
CA ASN A 153 10.45 -22.85 12.96
C ASN A 153 9.19 -22.45 12.19
N LYS A 154 9.06 -21.20 11.81
CA LYS A 154 7.92 -20.72 10.98
C LYS A 154 8.20 -20.81 9.49
N LYS A 155 7.13 -21.09 8.71
CA LYS A 155 7.15 -20.99 7.23
C LYS A 155 7.43 -19.57 6.72
N ILE A 156 7.16 -18.54 7.55
CA ILE A 156 7.31 -17.12 7.23
C ILE A 156 8.42 -16.55 8.13
N HIS A 157 9.34 -15.82 7.55
CA HIS A 157 10.45 -15.20 8.28
C HIS A 157 9.92 -14.26 9.39
N PRO A 158 10.47 -14.29 10.62
CA PRO A 158 10.01 -13.49 11.75
C PRO A 158 9.92 -11.97 11.46
N ALA A 159 10.85 -11.43 10.68
CA ALA A 159 10.90 -10.00 10.36
C ALA A 159 9.84 -9.55 9.34
N THR A 160 9.13 -10.46 8.65
CA THR A 160 8.22 -10.11 7.55
C THR A 160 7.16 -9.09 7.97
N LYS A 161 6.47 -9.33 9.08
CA LYS A 161 5.42 -8.43 9.59
C LYS A 161 5.99 -7.08 10.05
N SER A 162 7.14 -7.10 10.68
CA SER A 162 7.80 -5.88 11.15
C SER A 162 8.29 -5.01 9.99
N PHE A 163 8.87 -5.61 8.96
CA PHE A 163 9.27 -4.88 7.74
C PHE A 163 8.05 -4.30 7.02
N GLN A 164 6.96 -5.05 6.90
CA GLN A 164 5.70 -4.51 6.36
C GLN A 164 5.20 -3.32 7.20
N ALA A 165 5.21 -3.43 8.53
CA ALA A 165 4.74 -2.36 9.42
C ALA A 165 5.56 -1.07 9.26
N PHE A 166 6.89 -1.18 9.24
CA PHE A 166 7.77 -0.04 9.05
C PHE A 166 7.62 0.58 7.65
N ARG A 167 7.47 -0.25 6.60
CA ARG A 167 7.24 0.22 5.24
C ARG A 167 5.96 1.06 5.16
N ILE A 168 4.86 0.52 5.66
CA ILE A 168 3.55 1.20 5.67
C ILE A 168 3.66 2.53 6.41
N PHE A 169 4.35 2.55 7.54
CA PHE A 169 4.53 3.76 8.35
C PHE A 169 5.38 4.81 7.64
N ILE A 170 6.58 4.44 7.16
CA ILE A 170 7.53 5.39 6.55
C ILE A 170 6.94 6.03 5.29
N ASN A 171 6.10 5.30 4.56
CA ASN A 171 5.49 5.78 3.32
C ASN A 171 4.09 6.36 3.48
N ASN A 172 3.53 6.33 4.69
CA ASN A 172 2.16 6.77 5.00
C ASN A 172 1.08 6.10 4.10
N GLU A 173 1.30 4.81 3.76
CA GLU A 173 0.57 4.11 2.70
C GLU A 173 -0.95 4.10 2.92
N LEU A 174 -1.42 3.80 4.14
CA LEU A 174 -2.84 3.61 4.41
C LEU A 174 -3.63 4.92 4.46
N GLU A 175 -3.01 5.99 4.97
CA GLU A 175 -3.64 7.31 5.01
C GLU A 175 -3.73 7.90 3.61
N GLU A 176 -2.63 7.89 2.86
CA GLU A 176 -2.60 8.35 1.46
C GLU A 176 -3.62 7.58 0.61
N PHE A 177 -3.74 6.25 0.80
CA PHE A 177 -4.74 5.44 0.09
C PHE A 177 -6.17 5.84 0.47
N THR A 178 -6.43 6.06 1.76
CA THR A 178 -7.76 6.47 2.22
C THR A 178 -8.18 7.83 1.65
N GLU A 179 -7.25 8.78 1.61
CA GLU A 179 -7.50 10.11 1.01
C GLU A 179 -7.72 10.02 -0.49
N SER A 180 -6.90 9.22 -1.17
CA SER A 180 -7.04 9.01 -2.61
C SER A 180 -8.37 8.35 -2.99
N LEU A 181 -8.90 7.43 -2.19
CA LEU A 181 -10.23 6.86 -2.43
C LEU A 181 -11.34 7.92 -2.35
N LYS A 182 -11.24 8.88 -1.40
CA LYS A 182 -12.18 10.00 -1.30
C LYS A 182 -12.08 10.91 -2.53
N ALA A 183 -10.87 11.18 -2.99
CA ALA A 183 -10.63 11.92 -4.22
C ALA A 183 -11.21 11.19 -5.44
N ALA A 184 -10.94 9.88 -5.55
CA ALA A 184 -11.44 9.04 -6.64
C ALA A 184 -12.97 9.05 -6.76
N GLU A 185 -13.68 9.08 -5.63
CA GLU A 185 -15.15 9.19 -5.62
C GLU A 185 -15.64 10.44 -6.37
N LYS A 186 -14.98 11.60 -6.18
CA LYS A 186 -15.35 12.85 -6.84
C LYS A 186 -14.96 12.86 -8.32
N LEU A 187 -13.76 12.38 -8.63
CA LEU A 187 -13.18 12.43 -9.96
C LEU A 187 -13.80 11.46 -10.95
N LEU A 188 -14.36 10.35 -10.45
CA LEU A 188 -14.94 9.31 -11.28
C LEU A 188 -16.30 9.75 -11.83
N LYS A 189 -16.54 9.51 -13.12
CA LYS A 189 -17.86 9.66 -13.75
C LYS A 189 -18.85 8.64 -13.20
N ILE A 190 -20.15 8.96 -13.24
CA ILE A 190 -21.20 7.97 -13.07
C ILE A 190 -21.02 6.88 -14.14
N GLY A 191 -21.15 5.60 -13.75
CA GLY A 191 -20.84 4.45 -14.60
C GLY A 191 -19.36 4.08 -14.66
N GLY A 192 -18.44 4.92 -14.15
CA GLY A 192 -17.02 4.65 -14.11
C GLY A 192 -16.64 3.58 -13.07
N TYR A 193 -15.42 3.05 -13.16
CA TYR A 193 -14.98 1.92 -12.35
C TYR A 193 -13.78 2.24 -11.48
N ILE A 194 -13.78 1.74 -10.25
CA ILE A 194 -12.60 1.64 -9.40
C ILE A 194 -12.21 0.18 -9.27
N VAL A 195 -10.98 -0.13 -9.64
CA VAL A 195 -10.35 -1.44 -9.46
C VAL A 195 -9.26 -1.30 -8.41
N THR A 196 -9.26 -2.17 -7.42
CA THR A 196 -8.25 -2.18 -6.35
C THR A 196 -7.60 -3.55 -6.27
N ILE A 197 -6.27 -3.59 -6.15
CA ILE A 197 -5.50 -4.80 -5.89
C ILE A 197 -4.78 -4.57 -4.55
N ALA A 198 -5.18 -5.32 -3.54
CA ALA A 198 -4.61 -5.29 -2.19
C ALA A 198 -3.76 -6.52 -1.93
N PHE A 199 -2.66 -6.38 -1.22
CA PHE A 199 -1.73 -7.45 -0.90
C PHE A 199 -1.74 -7.87 0.57
N HIS A 200 -2.36 -7.07 1.45
CA HIS A 200 -2.53 -7.40 2.85
C HIS A 200 -3.89 -6.94 3.41
N SER A 201 -4.21 -7.44 4.61
CA SER A 201 -5.53 -7.26 5.24
C SER A 201 -5.88 -5.81 5.56
N LEU A 202 -4.90 -4.95 5.87
CA LEU A 202 -5.16 -3.55 6.21
C LEU A 202 -5.67 -2.77 5.00
N GLU A 203 -5.05 -2.96 3.82
CA GLU A 203 -5.54 -2.39 2.56
C GLU A 203 -6.94 -2.90 2.23
N ASP A 204 -7.15 -4.22 2.30
CA ASP A 204 -8.45 -4.84 2.02
C ASP A 204 -9.56 -4.34 2.98
N ASN A 205 -9.20 -4.06 4.24
CA ASN A 205 -10.14 -3.51 5.21
C ASN A 205 -10.52 -2.05 4.88
N ILE A 206 -9.57 -1.21 4.44
CA ILE A 206 -9.86 0.15 3.99
C ILE A 206 -10.83 0.10 2.81
N ILE A 207 -10.58 -0.74 1.81
CA ILE A 207 -11.44 -0.90 0.64
C ILE A 207 -12.85 -1.32 1.08
N LYS A 208 -12.97 -2.36 1.89
CA LYS A 208 -14.28 -2.85 2.37
C LYS A 208 -15.04 -1.79 3.16
N ASN A 209 -14.36 -1.04 4.01
CA ASN A 209 -14.99 -0.01 4.82
C ASN A 209 -15.43 1.20 3.97
N PHE A 210 -14.62 1.60 3.00
CA PHE A 210 -14.93 2.73 2.12
C PHE A 210 -16.16 2.45 1.25
N PHE A 211 -16.24 1.26 0.66
CA PHE A 211 -17.36 0.89 -0.22
C PHE A 211 -18.56 0.25 0.50
N LYS A 212 -18.51 0.17 1.83
CA LYS A 212 -19.66 -0.29 2.61
C LYS A 212 -20.75 0.79 2.61
N PRO A 213 -22.02 0.43 2.39
CA PRO A 213 -23.11 1.38 2.49
C PRO A 213 -23.10 2.09 3.86
N SER A 214 -23.21 3.41 3.85
CA SER A 214 -23.34 4.18 5.09
C SER A 214 -24.73 3.92 5.67
N LEU A 215 -24.79 3.24 6.81
CA LEU A 215 -25.99 3.19 7.63
C LEU A 215 -26.13 4.55 8.31
N VAL A 216 -26.96 5.42 7.79
CA VAL A 216 -27.38 6.60 8.55
C VAL A 216 -28.31 6.09 9.66
N SER A 217 -27.80 6.07 10.89
CA SER A 217 -28.58 5.73 12.06
C SER A 217 -29.48 6.92 12.40
N PHE A 218 -30.76 6.81 12.08
CA PHE A 218 -31.77 7.76 12.55
C PHE A 218 -32.36 7.29 13.89
N PRO A 219 -32.82 8.21 14.75
CA PRO A 219 -33.64 7.85 15.93
C PRO A 219 -34.82 6.98 15.51
N LYS A 220 -35.17 5.98 16.33
CA LYS A 220 -36.16 4.93 16.00
C LYS A 220 -37.58 5.45 15.74
N ASP A 221 -37.85 6.70 16.10
CA ASP A 221 -39.19 7.29 16.08
C ASP A 221 -39.55 8.07 14.80
N ILE A 222 -38.65 8.09 13.80
CA ILE A 222 -38.91 8.76 12.53
C ILE A 222 -39.16 7.68 11.47
N PRO A 223 -40.37 7.59 10.87
CA PRO A 223 -40.63 6.67 9.75
C PRO A 223 -39.91 7.17 8.50
N ILE A 224 -38.58 6.93 8.39
CA ILE A 224 -37.82 7.22 7.21
C ILE A 224 -37.65 5.93 6.43
N ASN A 225 -37.98 6.01 5.16
CA ASN A 225 -37.62 5.02 4.18
C ASN A 225 -36.07 5.06 4.07
N ASN A 226 -35.39 4.21 4.84
CA ASN A 226 -33.92 4.08 4.84
C ASN A 226 -33.46 3.55 3.47
N LYS A 227 -33.54 4.35 2.43
CA LYS A 227 -32.78 4.13 1.20
C LYS A 227 -31.33 4.44 1.52
N GLU A 228 -30.54 3.38 1.78
CA GLU A 228 -29.11 3.48 1.77
C GLU A 228 -28.69 4.12 0.44
N GLU A 229 -28.12 5.33 0.48
CA GLU A 229 -27.50 5.92 -0.69
C GLU A 229 -26.22 5.14 -1.00
N LYS A 230 -26.35 4.19 -1.88
CA LYS A 230 -25.21 3.45 -2.39
C LYS A 230 -24.59 4.28 -3.52
N LYS A 231 -23.43 4.86 -3.26
CA LYS A 231 -22.65 5.56 -4.28
C LYS A 231 -21.94 4.61 -5.25
N PHE A 232 -21.73 3.38 -4.83
CA PHE A 232 -21.03 2.35 -5.61
C PHE A 232 -21.75 1.01 -5.58
N LYS A 233 -21.73 0.35 -6.73
CA LYS A 233 -22.15 -1.05 -6.90
C LYS A 233 -20.92 -1.94 -6.94
N CYS A 234 -20.86 -2.98 -6.11
CA CYS A 234 -19.78 -3.97 -6.15
C CYS A 234 -20.00 -4.90 -7.37
N ILE A 235 -19.07 -4.88 -8.30
CA ILE A 235 -19.06 -5.71 -9.51
C ILE A 235 -18.30 -7.01 -9.27
N ALA A 236 -17.12 -6.95 -8.63
CA ALA A 236 -16.35 -8.12 -8.24
C ALA A 236 -15.89 -7.99 -6.79
N LYS A 237 -16.35 -8.94 -5.96
CA LYS A 237 -16.20 -8.83 -4.50
C LYS A 237 -14.85 -9.28 -3.98
N LYS A 238 -14.24 -10.31 -4.59
CA LYS A 238 -12.98 -10.91 -4.15
C LYS A 238 -12.45 -11.83 -5.24
N VAL A 239 -11.57 -11.31 -6.08
CA VAL A 239 -10.88 -12.10 -7.11
C VAL A 239 -9.46 -12.34 -6.64
N ARG A 240 -9.00 -13.58 -6.71
CA ARG A 240 -7.63 -13.98 -6.37
C ARG A 240 -6.91 -14.44 -7.62
N ALA A 241 -5.58 -14.35 -7.60
CA ALA A 241 -4.74 -14.91 -8.63
C ALA A 241 -5.00 -16.42 -8.83
N SER A 242 -4.99 -16.88 -10.06
CA SER A 242 -5.11 -18.29 -10.40
C SER A 242 -3.89 -19.10 -9.90
N LYS A 243 -3.99 -20.43 -9.91
CA LYS A 243 -2.83 -21.29 -9.60
C LYS A 243 -1.72 -21.09 -10.61
N ASP A 244 -2.05 -20.94 -11.88
CA ASP A 244 -1.07 -20.75 -12.94
C ASP A 244 -0.35 -19.40 -12.80
N GLU A 245 -1.08 -18.35 -12.50
CA GLU A 245 -0.50 -17.04 -12.20
C GLU A 245 0.40 -17.09 -10.97
N THR A 246 -0.02 -17.75 -9.89
CA THR A 246 0.81 -17.86 -8.67
C THR A 246 2.05 -18.72 -8.87
N ASN A 247 2.03 -19.68 -9.79
CA ASN A 247 3.20 -20.47 -10.17
C ASN A 247 4.22 -19.62 -10.95
N ILE A 248 3.75 -18.75 -11.85
CA ILE A 248 4.61 -17.84 -12.63
C ILE A 248 5.08 -16.66 -11.76
N ASN A 249 4.17 -16.08 -10.97
CA ASN A 249 4.44 -14.95 -10.07
C ASN A 249 3.99 -15.28 -8.64
N PRO A 250 4.86 -15.87 -7.80
CA PRO A 250 4.51 -16.21 -6.41
C PRO A 250 4.10 -15.01 -5.56
N ARG A 251 4.48 -13.78 -5.95
CA ARG A 251 4.10 -12.54 -5.25
C ARG A 251 2.61 -12.22 -5.38
N SER A 252 1.96 -12.70 -6.46
CA SER A 252 0.50 -12.54 -6.66
C SER A 252 -0.36 -13.35 -5.69
N ARG A 253 0.21 -14.32 -4.96
CA ARG A 253 -0.51 -15.24 -4.06
C ARG A 253 -1.40 -14.52 -3.03
N SER A 254 -0.96 -13.37 -2.51
CA SER A 254 -1.71 -12.58 -1.52
C SER A 254 -2.65 -11.55 -2.15
N ALA A 255 -2.55 -11.30 -3.45
CA ALA A 255 -3.35 -10.32 -4.15
C ALA A 255 -4.85 -10.61 -4.04
N ILE A 256 -5.61 -9.57 -3.72
CA ILE A 256 -7.08 -9.58 -3.72
C ILE A 256 -7.53 -8.39 -4.56
N MET A 257 -8.15 -8.69 -5.70
CA MET A 257 -8.76 -7.68 -6.55
C MET A 257 -10.23 -7.50 -6.20
N ARG A 258 -10.69 -6.24 -6.19
CA ARG A 258 -12.08 -5.84 -6.08
C ARG A 258 -12.42 -4.81 -7.15
N VAL A 259 -13.67 -4.84 -7.61
CA VAL A 259 -14.16 -3.91 -8.65
C VAL A 259 -15.46 -3.28 -8.19
N PHE A 260 -15.53 -1.97 -8.28
CA PHE A 260 -16.69 -1.17 -7.93
C PHE A 260 -17.03 -0.22 -9.07
N GLN A 261 -18.32 0.00 -9.29
CA GLN A 261 -18.85 0.94 -10.29
C GLN A 261 -19.58 2.07 -9.56
N LYS A 262 -19.30 3.32 -9.91
CA LYS A 262 -20.03 4.49 -9.42
C LYS A 262 -21.45 4.51 -10.03
N ILE A 263 -22.48 4.68 -9.21
CA ILE A 263 -23.89 4.67 -9.63
C ILE A 263 -24.59 5.98 -9.27
#